data_74b41185c5541b1c197cfcb8916e430a
#
_entry.id   74b41185c5541b1c197cfcb8916e430a
#
_cell.length_a   1.000
_cell.length_b   1.000
_cell.length_c   1.000
_cell.angle_alpha   90.00
_cell.angle_beta   90.00
_cell.angle_gamma   90.00
#
_symmetry.space_group_name_H-M   'P 1'
#
loop_
_entity.id
_entity.type
_entity.pdbx_description
1 polymer ?
#
loop_
_entity_poly.entity_id
_entity_poly.type
_entity_poly.pdbx_seq_one_letter_code
_entity_poly.pdbx_strand_id
1 'polypeptide(L)' 'VVQIEKLRVRRAGLSIFVDIHVHADGGLPLSEAHALGGRVKSVIRAAVPEVGGVTVHMEPAAPTG' A
#
# COMPACT_ATOMS: atom_id res chain seq x y z
N VAL A 1 -7.68 8.98 -8.46
CA VAL A 1 -6.98 9.56 -7.32
C VAL A 1 -6.74 8.49 -6.28
N VAL A 2 -5.52 8.41 -5.80
CA VAL A 2 -5.11 7.44 -4.79
C VAL A 2 -4.79 8.18 -3.49
N GLN A 3 -5.33 7.68 -2.39
CA GLN A 3 -5.06 8.24 -1.08
C GLN A 3 -4.52 7.18 -0.15
N ILE A 4 -3.53 7.54 0.64
CA ILE A 4 -3.05 6.71 1.73
C ILE A 4 -3.92 7.02 2.95
N GLU A 5 -4.66 6.02 3.41
CA GLU A 5 -5.51 6.20 4.58
C GLU A 5 -4.76 5.89 5.86
N LYS A 6 -3.95 4.84 5.83
CA LYS A 6 -3.31 4.35 7.04
C LYS A 6 -1.94 3.79 6.70
N LEU A 7 -0.97 4.13 7.49
CA LEU A 7 0.37 3.59 7.37
C LEU A 7 0.79 3.08 8.74
N ARG A 8 1.17 1.82 8.81
CA ARG A 8 1.68 1.24 10.04
C ARG A 8 3.04 0.63 9.79
N VAL A 9 3.99 0.99 10.64
CA VAL A 9 5.36 0.47 10.56
C VAL A 9 5.64 -0.27 11.86
N ARG A 10 6.13 -1.49 11.74
CA ARG A 10 6.55 -2.24 12.93
C ARG A 10 7.92 -2.86 12.69
N ARG A 11 8.65 -3.01 13.77
CA ARG A 11 9.97 -3.62 13.74
C ARG A 11 9.89 -5.02 14.34
N ALA A 12 10.52 -5.98 13.69
CA ALA A 12 10.64 -7.34 14.19
C ALA A 12 12.08 -7.77 13.99
N GLY A 13 12.83 -7.86 15.09
CA GLY A 13 14.26 -8.13 15.02
C GLY A 13 14.99 -7.02 14.27
N LEU A 14 15.72 -7.38 13.24
CA LEU A 14 16.46 -6.43 12.40
C LEU A 14 15.65 -5.98 11.18
N SER A 15 14.43 -6.45 11.03
CA SER A 15 13.60 -6.12 9.88
C SER A 15 12.51 -5.13 10.23
N ILE A 16 12.14 -4.34 9.23
CA ILE A 16 11.02 -3.40 9.30
C ILE A 16 9.92 -3.92 8.40
N PHE A 17 8.69 -3.94 8.90
CA PHE A 17 7.51 -4.35 8.13
C PHE A 17 6.57 -3.17 8.02
N VAL A 18 6.04 -2.97 6.83
CA VAL A 18 5.15 -1.85 6.53
C VAL A 18 3.80 -2.40 6.09
N ASP A 19 2.74 -1.94 6.75
CA ASP A 19 1.37 -2.18 6.32
C ASP A 19 0.79 -0.85 5.88
N ILE A 20 0.30 -0.79 4.66
CA ILE A 20 -0.24 0.44 4.09
C ILE A 20 -1.63 0.18 3.52
N HIS A 21 -2.58 1.05 3.86
CA HIS A 21 -3.93 1.03 3.33
C HIS A 21 -4.06 2.13 2.30
N VAL A 22 -4.38 1.74 1.08
CA VAL A 22 -4.48 2.66 -0.05
C VAL A 22 -5.92 2.68 -0.56
N HIS A 23 -6.51 3.85 -0.60
CA HIS A 23 -7.84 4.05 -1.18
C HIS A 23 -7.70 4.41 -2.64
N ALA A 24 -8.43 3.70 -3.48
CA ALA A 24 -8.46 3.95 -4.92
C ALA A 24 -9.91 3.98 -5.38
N ASP A 25 -10.13 4.48 -6.60
CA ASP A 25 -11.47 4.51 -7.19
C ASP A 25 -12.04 3.09 -7.22
N GLY A 26 -13.25 2.92 -6.68
CA GLY A 26 -13.93 1.63 -6.65
C GLY A 26 -14.29 1.08 -8.02
N GLY A 27 -14.29 1.92 -9.05
CA GLY A 27 -14.47 1.49 -10.44
C GLY A 27 -13.20 1.00 -11.11
N LEU A 28 -12.06 1.03 -10.42
CA LEU A 28 -10.80 0.58 -10.98
C LEU A 28 -10.81 -0.94 -11.19
N PRO A 29 -10.47 -1.42 -12.39
CA PRO A 29 -10.39 -2.87 -12.63
C PRO A 29 -9.43 -3.54 -11.67
N LEU A 30 -9.75 -4.76 -11.28
CA LEU A 30 -8.94 -5.51 -10.32
C LEU A 30 -7.49 -5.65 -10.76
N SER A 31 -7.26 -5.88 -12.06
CA SER A 31 -5.91 -6.00 -12.59
C SER A 31 -5.11 -4.71 -12.42
N GLU A 32 -5.75 -3.57 -12.59
CA GLU A 32 -5.10 -2.28 -12.41
C GLU A 32 -4.86 -1.97 -10.95
N ALA A 33 -5.80 -2.34 -10.08
CA ALA A 33 -5.63 -2.18 -8.64
C ALA A 33 -4.45 -3.02 -8.15
N HIS A 34 -4.32 -4.24 -8.65
CA HIS A 34 -3.20 -5.11 -8.30
C HIS A 34 -1.86 -4.52 -8.77
N ALA A 35 -1.82 -4.00 -9.99
CA ALA A 35 -0.61 -3.37 -10.52
C ALA A 35 -0.22 -2.13 -9.71
N LEU A 36 -1.21 -1.34 -9.29
CA LEU A 36 -0.98 -0.17 -8.46
C LEU A 36 -0.38 -0.58 -7.11
N GLY A 37 -0.92 -1.62 -6.49
CA GLY A 37 -0.37 -2.16 -5.25
C GLY A 37 1.08 -2.59 -5.39
N GLY A 38 1.42 -3.22 -6.52
CA GLY A 38 2.80 -3.62 -6.82
C GLY A 38 3.74 -2.43 -6.95
N ARG A 39 3.28 -1.34 -7.57
CA ARG A 39 4.08 -0.12 -7.68
C ARG A 39 4.31 0.53 -6.31
N VAL A 40 3.29 0.54 -5.46
CA VAL A 40 3.42 1.07 -4.10
C VAL A 40 4.49 0.29 -3.34
N LYS A 41 4.45 -1.04 -3.41
CA LYS A 41 5.48 -1.87 -2.78
C LYS A 41 6.87 -1.55 -3.29
N SER A 42 7.02 -1.40 -4.60
CA SER A 42 8.32 -1.12 -5.21
C SER A 42 8.88 0.22 -4.75
N VAL A 43 8.04 1.23 -4.65
CA VAL A 43 8.45 2.55 -4.19
C VAL A 43 8.92 2.49 -2.74
N ILE A 44 8.18 1.79 -1.89
CA ILE A 44 8.54 1.66 -0.47
C ILE A 44 9.84 0.90 -0.32
N ARG A 45 10.02 -0.22 -1.04
CA ARG A 45 11.25 -1.00 -0.97
C ARG A 45 12.46 -0.22 -1.45
N ALA A 46 12.29 0.62 -2.46
CA ALA A 46 13.38 1.45 -2.96
C ALA A 46 13.74 2.55 -1.97
N ALA A 47 12.75 3.12 -1.30
CA ALA A 47 12.97 4.22 -0.35
C ALA A 47 13.51 3.74 0.99
N VAL A 48 13.17 2.51 1.41
CA VAL A 48 13.56 1.97 2.70
C VAL A 48 14.17 0.59 2.51
N PRO A 49 15.49 0.51 2.24
CA PRO A 49 16.15 -0.77 1.97
C PRO A 49 16.05 -1.79 3.11
N GLU A 50 15.85 -1.33 4.35
CA GLU A 50 15.74 -2.22 5.52
C GLU A 50 14.39 -2.92 5.61
N VAL A 51 13.44 -2.58 4.74
CA VAL A 51 12.12 -3.20 4.76
C VAL A 51 12.23 -4.69 4.43
N GLY A 52 11.72 -5.53 5.35
CA GLY A 52 11.64 -6.96 5.16
C GLY A 52 10.36 -7.40 4.47
N GLY A 53 9.29 -6.62 4.59
CA GLY A 53 8.03 -6.92 3.95
C GLY A 53 7.12 -5.72 3.88
N VAL A 54 6.34 -5.62 2.82
CA VAL A 54 5.34 -4.57 2.62
C VAL A 54 4.02 -5.26 2.30
N THR A 55 2.99 -4.97 3.10
CA THR A 55 1.63 -5.43 2.82
C THR A 55 0.80 -4.23 2.39
N VAL A 56 0.23 -4.31 1.20
CA VAL A 56 -0.63 -3.25 0.68
C VAL A 56 -2.07 -3.74 0.69
N HIS A 57 -2.92 -3.01 1.41
CA HIS A 57 -4.35 -3.25 1.43
C HIS A 57 -5.01 -2.24 0.49
N MET A 58 -5.52 -2.73 -0.63
CA MET A 58 -6.24 -1.89 -1.58
C MET A 58 -7.70 -1.85 -1.18
N GLU A 59 -8.22 -0.66 -0.96
CA GLU A 59 -9.61 -0.47 -0.54
C GLU A 59 -10.30 0.51 -1.48
N PRO A 60 -11.59 0.31 -1.79
CA PRO A 60 -12.31 1.29 -2.57
C PRO A 60 -12.46 2.57 -1.75
N ALA A 61 -12.33 3.72 -2.41
CA ALA A 61 -12.58 4.99 -1.75
C ALA A 61 -14.04 5.04 -1.29
N ALA A 62 -14.26 5.63 -0.11
CA ALA A 62 -15.61 5.77 0.40
C ALA A 62 -16.44 6.63 -0.55
N PRO A 63 -17.70 6.29 -0.78
CA PRO A 63 -18.55 7.12 -1.62
C PRO A 63 -18.72 8.50 -0.99
N THR A 64 -18.53 9.53 -1.80
CA THR A 64 -18.83 10.91 -1.40
C THR A 64 -20.32 11.08 -1.55
N GLY A 65 -20.99 10.85 -0.50
CA GLY A 65 -22.40 10.84 -0.54
C GLY A 65 -23.17 12.00 -0.57
#